data_5cfcfea6b245fc2379f0f9ab90aa041c
#
_entry.id   5cfcfea6b245fc2379f0f9ab90aa041c
#
_cell.length_a   1.000
_cell.length_b   1.000
_cell.length_c   1.000
_cell.angle_alpha   90.00
_cell.angle_beta   90.00
_cell.angle_gamma   90.00
#
_symmetry.space_group_name_H-M   'P 1'
#
loop_
_entity.id
_entity.type
_entity.pdbx_description
1 polymer ?
#
loop_
_entity_poly.entity_id
_entity_poly.type
_entity_poly.pdbx_seq_one_letter_code
_entity_poly.pdbx_strand_id
1 'polypeptide(L)'
;MTETERTDRTDLLFVGDAADTLPGVFADPGLGGAEPSLVPTAEPEPLTQWALFRRRFKRHKLAIASLGVLILLFVACYGVSLYMPYEKGEQDLTAGAEYQSPSLQHPFGTDELGRDYLTEVLYGGQISLRIGLTVALICTVVGTIAGGVAGFYGGWLDQVLMRLTDLFLIIPALAVLAVAREKFGSSPTMISFVLAGLFWMWIARVVRGQTLALKEKEFVEAARAVGASGPRIIARHVLPNCIGAIVVNATLQIAAAIITESTLSFLGFGVDGSWGDLLQEARGNYDSHTHLLYFPGLAILLTVLCVNALGDGLRDALDPHAKH
;
A
#
# COMPACT_ATOMS: atom_id res chain seq x y z
N MET A 1 44.74 47.52 -6.72
CA MET A 1 44.23 48.45 -5.71
C MET A 1 43.52 47.59 -4.71
N THR A 2 44.24 47.34 -3.71
CA THR A 2 44.18 47.45 -2.25
C THR A 2 43.39 46.27 -1.69
N GLU A 3 44.11 45.30 -1.08
CA GLU A 3 44.70 45.28 0.29
C GLU A 3 43.66 44.88 1.34
N THR A 4 43.90 43.65 1.84
CA THR A 4 44.26 43.30 3.24
C THR A 4 43.16 43.45 4.27
N GLU A 5 42.81 42.36 4.98
CA GLU A 5 43.28 42.20 6.35
C GLU A 5 43.02 40.77 6.88
N ARG A 6 44.11 40.18 7.29
CA ARG A 6 44.25 39.00 8.16
C ARG A 6 43.94 39.42 9.59
N THR A 7 43.19 38.64 10.31
CA THR A 7 43.40 38.56 11.78
C THR A 7 43.18 37.15 12.28
N ASP A 8 44.28 36.57 12.55
CA ASP A 8 44.61 35.46 13.42
C ASP A 8 44.25 35.82 14.87
N ARG A 9 43.58 34.94 15.60
CA ARG A 9 43.69 34.88 17.05
C ARG A 9 43.34 33.47 17.55
N THR A 10 44.39 32.67 17.64
CA THR A 10 44.58 31.68 18.69
C THR A 10 44.46 32.33 20.07
N ASP A 11 43.51 31.90 20.85
CA ASP A 11 43.61 32.02 22.31
C ASP A 11 43.29 30.67 22.97
N LEU A 12 44.37 29.98 23.25
CA LEU A 12 44.49 28.97 24.30
C LEU A 12 44.29 29.67 25.64
N LEU A 13 43.24 29.32 26.38
CA LEU A 13 43.18 29.62 27.80
C LEU A 13 42.65 28.44 28.62
N PHE A 14 43.60 27.81 29.24
CA PHE A 14 43.64 27.35 30.63
C PHE A 14 42.52 26.46 31.14
N VAL A 15 42.91 25.23 31.31
CA VAL A 15 42.43 24.32 32.34
C VAL A 15 42.69 24.94 33.70
N GLY A 16 41.66 25.43 34.36
CA GLY A 16 41.65 25.84 35.74
C GLY A 16 41.09 24.74 36.63
N ASP A 17 41.95 24.24 37.45
CA ASP A 17 41.72 23.35 38.58
C ASP A 17 40.61 23.93 39.48
N ALA A 18 39.49 23.24 39.61
CA ALA A 18 38.42 23.52 40.55
C ALA A 18 38.01 22.26 41.29
N ALA A 19 39.03 21.60 41.83
CA ALA A 19 38.86 20.62 42.89
C ALA A 19 39.21 21.33 44.22
N ASP A 20 38.27 22.11 44.74
CA ASP A 20 38.24 22.48 46.17
C ASP A 20 37.10 23.48 46.39
N THR A 21 35.93 22.96 46.72
CA THR A 21 34.94 23.57 47.64
C THR A 21 33.64 22.78 47.61
N LEU A 22 33.62 21.61 48.21
CA LEU A 22 32.38 21.04 48.75
C LEU A 22 32.49 21.03 50.27
N PRO A 23 31.64 21.72 51.02
CA PRO A 23 31.64 21.64 52.48
C PRO A 23 31.17 20.26 52.92
N GLY A 24 31.92 19.71 53.88
CA GLY A 24 31.75 18.37 54.43
C GLY A 24 30.33 18.09 54.92
N VAL A 25 29.76 17.06 54.36
CA VAL A 25 28.64 16.37 55.00
C VAL A 25 29.24 15.43 56.04
N PHE A 26 29.08 15.79 57.31
CA PHE A 26 29.46 14.95 58.45
C PHE A 26 28.78 13.59 58.30
N ALA A 27 29.58 12.56 58.21
CA ALA A 27 29.13 11.20 58.34
C ALA A 27 28.63 10.97 59.79
N ASP A 28 27.37 10.72 59.97
CA ASP A 28 26.79 10.25 61.23
C ASP A 28 27.05 8.73 61.33
N PRO A 29 27.85 8.24 62.32
CA PRO A 29 28.25 6.84 62.43
C PRO A 29 27.20 6.02 63.19
N GLY A 30 25.90 6.27 63.07
CA GLY A 30 24.92 5.69 63.99
C GLY A 30 23.68 5.03 63.38
N LEU A 31 23.54 4.92 62.06
CA LEU A 31 22.40 4.21 61.51
C LEU A 31 22.87 3.00 60.72
N GLY A 32 22.58 1.82 61.30
CA GLY A 32 22.90 0.52 60.74
C GLY A 32 22.49 0.41 59.25
N GLY A 33 23.47 -0.02 58.45
CA GLY A 33 23.36 -0.13 57.03
C GLY A 33 22.20 -1.07 56.60
N ALA A 34 21.08 -0.48 56.24
CA ALA A 34 20.19 -1.13 55.29
C ALA A 34 20.79 -0.90 53.90
N GLU A 35 21.52 -1.88 53.41
CA GLU A 35 21.82 -1.90 51.95
C GLU A 35 20.52 -1.65 51.19
N PRO A 36 20.48 -0.69 50.24
CA PRO A 36 19.35 -0.56 49.38
C PRO A 36 19.22 -1.91 48.65
N SER A 37 18.23 -2.72 49.03
CA SER A 37 17.89 -3.92 48.32
C SER A 37 17.59 -3.48 46.88
N LEU A 38 18.54 -3.77 45.95
CA LEU A 38 18.35 -3.71 44.54
C LEU A 38 17.22 -4.73 44.25
N VAL A 39 15.98 -4.30 44.40
CA VAL A 39 14.84 -5.03 43.85
C VAL A 39 15.13 -5.08 42.35
N PRO A 40 15.36 -6.25 41.77
CA PRO A 40 15.50 -6.34 40.34
C PRO A 40 14.21 -5.79 39.76
N THR A 41 14.25 -4.56 39.24
CA THR A 41 13.18 -4.10 38.35
C THR A 41 13.21 -5.09 37.20
N ALA A 42 12.22 -6.00 37.20
CA ALA A 42 12.05 -6.96 36.11
C ALA A 42 12.05 -6.15 34.82
N GLU A 43 13.12 -6.24 34.05
CA GLU A 43 13.16 -5.63 32.73
C GLU A 43 11.94 -6.15 31.97
N PRO A 44 11.09 -5.26 31.40
CA PRO A 44 9.92 -5.69 30.68
C PRO A 44 10.38 -6.62 29.56
N GLU A 45 9.83 -7.83 29.52
CA GLU A 45 10.17 -8.81 28.49
C GLU A 45 10.09 -8.15 27.11
N PRO A 46 11.12 -8.35 26.26
CA PRO A 46 11.16 -7.74 24.94
C PRO A 46 9.94 -8.21 24.13
N LEU A 47 9.04 -7.28 23.84
CA LEU A 47 7.85 -7.57 23.04
C LEU A 47 8.27 -8.09 21.66
N THR A 48 7.66 -9.18 21.20
CA THR A 48 7.90 -9.69 19.85
C THR A 48 7.56 -8.63 18.79
N GLN A 49 8.24 -8.64 17.65
CA GLN A 49 8.00 -7.73 16.51
C GLN A 49 6.50 -7.70 16.13
N TRP A 50 5.82 -8.86 16.19
CA TRP A 50 4.40 -8.98 15.92
C TRP A 50 3.51 -8.30 16.98
N ALA A 51 3.90 -8.39 18.25
CA ALA A 51 3.16 -7.73 19.33
C ALA A 51 3.28 -6.19 19.22
N LEU A 52 4.46 -5.69 18.85
CA LEU A 52 4.70 -4.28 18.59
C LEU A 52 3.89 -3.78 17.38
N PHE A 53 3.92 -4.51 16.26
CA PHE A 53 3.12 -4.22 15.08
C PHE A 53 1.63 -4.11 15.44
N ARG A 54 1.06 -5.14 16.10
CA ARG A 54 -0.35 -5.17 16.48
C ARG A 54 -0.72 -4.01 17.42
N ARG A 55 0.16 -3.65 18.36
CA ARG A 55 -0.06 -2.54 19.30
C ARG A 55 -0.06 -1.19 18.57
N ARG A 56 0.88 -0.98 17.64
CA ARG A 56 0.99 0.24 16.84
C ARG A 56 -0.19 0.38 15.88
N PHE A 57 -0.51 -0.68 15.14
CA PHE A 57 -1.64 -0.69 14.21
C PHE A 57 -2.97 -0.37 14.91
N LYS A 58 -3.21 -0.95 16.11
CA LYS A 58 -4.42 -0.65 16.91
C LYS A 58 -4.53 0.81 17.38
N ARG A 59 -3.46 1.57 17.37
CA ARG A 59 -3.49 3.01 17.70
C ARG A 59 -3.86 3.88 16.50
N HIS A 60 -3.71 3.38 15.29
CA HIS A 60 -4.01 4.12 14.08
C HIS A 60 -5.50 4.01 13.74
N LYS A 61 -6.32 4.88 14.37
CA LYS A 61 -7.79 4.83 14.25
C LYS A 61 -8.31 4.88 12.82
N LEU A 62 -7.68 5.71 11.97
CA LEU A 62 -8.06 5.84 10.56
C LEU A 62 -7.85 4.54 9.79
N ALA A 63 -6.70 3.84 9.98
CA ALA A 63 -6.44 2.57 9.32
C ALA A 63 -7.43 1.47 9.75
N ILE A 64 -7.81 1.44 11.05
CA ILE A 64 -8.82 0.49 11.53
C ILE A 64 -10.20 0.78 10.94
N ALA A 65 -10.60 2.06 10.92
CA ALA A 65 -11.86 2.46 10.30
C ALA A 65 -11.87 2.10 8.81
N SER A 66 -10.78 2.39 8.09
CA SER A 66 -10.62 2.04 6.67
C SER A 66 -10.66 0.54 6.43
N LEU A 67 -10.02 -0.26 7.29
CA LEU A 67 -10.12 -1.72 7.23
C LEU A 67 -11.56 -2.20 7.42
N GLY A 68 -12.28 -1.60 8.37
CA GLY A 68 -13.70 -1.91 8.61
C GLY A 68 -14.57 -1.59 7.38
N VAL A 69 -14.36 -0.43 6.75
CA VAL A 69 -15.07 -0.04 5.52
C VAL A 69 -14.73 -0.97 4.35
N LEU A 70 -13.45 -1.34 4.18
CA LEU A 70 -13.04 -2.29 3.13
C LEU A 70 -13.66 -3.68 3.33
N ILE A 71 -13.68 -4.18 4.57
CA ILE A 71 -14.35 -5.44 4.89
C ILE A 71 -15.85 -5.36 4.60
N LEU A 72 -16.50 -4.25 4.99
CA LEU A 72 -17.92 -4.04 4.70
C LEU A 72 -18.19 -4.00 3.19
N LEU A 73 -17.37 -3.28 2.43
CA LEU A 73 -17.46 -3.24 0.96
C LEU A 73 -17.27 -4.63 0.34
N PHE A 74 -16.26 -5.37 0.82
CA PHE A 74 -16.01 -6.73 0.33
C PHE A 74 -17.18 -7.67 0.65
N VAL A 75 -17.69 -7.63 1.88
CA VAL A 75 -18.87 -8.41 2.28
C VAL A 75 -20.11 -7.99 1.50
N ALA A 76 -20.31 -6.69 1.24
CA ALA A 76 -21.40 -6.23 0.40
C ALA A 76 -21.28 -6.78 -1.03
N CYS A 77 -20.12 -6.63 -1.68
CA CYS A 77 -19.94 -7.06 -3.06
C CYS A 77 -20.02 -8.60 -3.23
N TYR A 78 -19.46 -9.38 -2.31
CA TYR A 78 -19.38 -10.84 -2.46
C TYR A 78 -20.41 -11.61 -1.62
N GLY A 79 -20.84 -11.07 -0.50
CA GLY A 79 -21.78 -11.70 0.42
C GLY A 79 -23.22 -11.30 0.14
N VAL A 80 -23.50 -9.99 0.16
CA VAL A 80 -24.87 -9.49 -0.03
C VAL A 80 -25.36 -9.77 -1.45
N SER A 81 -24.50 -9.67 -2.46
CA SER A 81 -24.88 -10.00 -3.85
C SER A 81 -25.43 -11.40 -4.05
N LEU A 82 -25.09 -12.36 -3.16
CA LEU A 82 -25.63 -13.72 -3.22
C LEU A 82 -27.11 -13.82 -2.74
N TYR A 83 -27.60 -12.83 -2.01
CA TYR A 83 -28.94 -12.78 -1.45
C TYR A 83 -29.81 -11.70 -2.10
N MET A 84 -29.30 -11.04 -3.14
CA MET A 84 -30.09 -10.04 -3.86
C MET A 84 -31.27 -10.72 -4.59
N PRO A 85 -32.44 -10.08 -4.58
CA PRO A 85 -33.62 -10.60 -5.27
C PRO A 85 -33.51 -10.49 -6.80
N TYR A 86 -32.58 -9.67 -7.29
CA TYR A 86 -32.36 -9.42 -8.71
C TYR A 86 -31.06 -10.08 -9.18
N GLU A 87 -31.06 -10.65 -10.39
CA GLU A 87 -29.85 -11.22 -11.00
C GLU A 87 -29.04 -10.11 -11.71
N LYS A 88 -27.74 -10.35 -11.87
CA LYS A 88 -26.87 -9.45 -12.64
C LYS A 88 -27.38 -9.32 -14.08
N GLY A 89 -27.61 -8.09 -14.53
CA GLY A 89 -28.09 -7.81 -15.88
C GLY A 89 -29.57 -8.12 -16.10
N GLU A 90 -30.33 -8.48 -15.07
CA GLU A 90 -31.77 -8.67 -15.15
C GLU A 90 -32.45 -7.35 -15.48
N GLN A 91 -33.23 -7.33 -16.56
CA GLN A 91 -33.94 -6.15 -17.06
C GLN A 91 -35.42 -6.23 -16.74
N ASP A 92 -35.94 -5.17 -16.14
CA ASP A 92 -37.38 -4.99 -16.01
C ASP A 92 -37.93 -4.28 -17.26
N LEU A 93 -38.61 -5.02 -18.11
CA LEU A 93 -39.16 -4.51 -19.36
C LEU A 93 -40.56 -3.88 -19.19
N THR A 94 -41.04 -3.67 -17.95
CA THR A 94 -42.29 -3.00 -17.71
C THR A 94 -42.18 -1.52 -17.99
N ALA A 95 -43.24 -0.92 -18.51
CA ALA A 95 -43.27 0.53 -18.83
C ALA A 95 -43.05 1.34 -17.55
N GLY A 96 -42.00 2.18 -17.55
CA GLY A 96 -41.65 3.03 -16.42
C GLY A 96 -40.64 2.37 -15.42
N ALA A 97 -40.08 1.22 -15.74
CA ALA A 97 -38.99 0.62 -14.97
C ALA A 97 -37.64 1.34 -15.16
N GLU A 98 -37.48 2.05 -16.27
CA GLU A 98 -36.25 2.77 -16.61
C GLU A 98 -36.06 4.01 -15.73
N TYR A 99 -34.82 4.26 -15.30
CA TYR A 99 -34.39 5.46 -14.54
C TYR A 99 -35.23 5.79 -13.30
N GLN A 100 -35.75 4.78 -12.61
CA GLN A 100 -36.43 5.01 -11.34
C GLN A 100 -35.48 5.61 -10.31
N SER A 101 -35.95 6.60 -9.59
CA SER A 101 -35.23 7.19 -8.45
C SER A 101 -35.05 6.15 -7.32
N PRO A 102 -34.04 6.30 -6.45
CA PRO A 102 -33.86 5.46 -5.28
C PRO A 102 -35.14 5.28 -4.46
N SER A 103 -35.50 4.03 -4.16
CA SER A 103 -36.73 3.62 -3.48
C SER A 103 -36.46 2.42 -2.54
N LEU A 104 -37.49 1.98 -1.81
CA LEU A 104 -37.35 0.78 -0.97
C LEU A 104 -37.20 -0.53 -1.77
N GLN A 105 -37.75 -0.55 -2.99
CA GLN A 105 -37.60 -1.70 -3.89
C GLN A 105 -36.27 -1.67 -4.62
N HIS A 106 -35.85 -0.49 -5.07
CA HIS A 106 -34.58 -0.24 -5.72
C HIS A 106 -33.77 0.79 -4.93
N PRO A 107 -32.95 0.38 -3.92
CA PRO A 107 -32.28 1.33 -3.03
C PRO A 107 -31.35 2.32 -3.74
N PHE A 108 -30.78 1.94 -4.87
CA PHE A 108 -29.97 2.84 -5.71
C PHE A 108 -30.69 3.27 -6.99
N GLY A 109 -31.99 2.97 -7.10
CA GLY A 109 -32.78 3.22 -8.31
C GLY A 109 -32.54 2.17 -9.39
N THR A 110 -32.95 2.48 -10.63
CA THR A 110 -32.74 1.66 -11.81
C THR A 110 -31.98 2.43 -12.88
N ASP A 111 -31.36 1.72 -13.80
CA ASP A 111 -30.65 2.29 -14.94
C ASP A 111 -31.54 2.41 -16.21
N GLU A 112 -30.92 2.67 -17.36
CA GLU A 112 -31.62 2.84 -18.65
C GLU A 112 -32.34 1.56 -19.15
N LEU A 113 -31.96 0.40 -18.66
CA LEU A 113 -32.52 -0.90 -19.02
C LEU A 113 -33.47 -1.45 -17.94
N GLY A 114 -33.80 -0.63 -16.91
CA GLY A 114 -34.60 -1.05 -15.77
C GLY A 114 -33.87 -2.03 -14.83
N ARG A 115 -32.55 -2.18 -14.92
CA ARG A 115 -31.78 -3.05 -14.04
C ARG A 115 -31.71 -2.43 -12.65
N ASP A 116 -31.78 -3.27 -11.58
CA ASP A 116 -31.56 -2.81 -10.21
C ASP A 116 -30.12 -2.31 -10.02
N TYR A 117 -29.97 -1.00 -9.79
CA TYR A 117 -28.64 -0.37 -9.80
C TYR A 117 -27.77 -0.77 -8.59
N LEU A 118 -28.39 -1.12 -7.45
CA LEU A 118 -27.62 -1.66 -6.32
C LEU A 118 -26.95 -2.99 -6.69
N THR A 119 -27.69 -3.85 -7.36
CA THR A 119 -27.17 -5.14 -7.85
C THR A 119 -26.01 -4.94 -8.82
N GLU A 120 -26.15 -4.04 -9.80
CA GLU A 120 -25.08 -3.75 -10.75
C GLU A 120 -23.83 -3.15 -10.06
N VAL A 121 -23.98 -2.24 -9.10
CA VAL A 121 -22.87 -1.68 -8.33
C VAL A 121 -22.16 -2.74 -7.48
N LEU A 122 -22.88 -3.68 -6.87
CA LEU A 122 -22.28 -4.77 -6.08
C LEU A 122 -21.49 -5.74 -6.97
N TYR A 123 -22.04 -6.14 -8.10
CA TYR A 123 -21.33 -7.01 -9.05
C TYR A 123 -20.17 -6.29 -9.73
N GLY A 124 -20.32 -5.01 -10.04
CA GLY A 124 -19.22 -4.17 -10.54
C GLY A 124 -18.06 -4.10 -9.56
N GLY A 125 -18.39 -4.06 -8.25
CA GLY A 125 -17.39 -4.13 -7.18
C GLY A 125 -16.60 -5.44 -7.15
N GLN A 126 -17.23 -6.58 -7.41
CA GLN A 126 -16.51 -7.85 -7.53
C GLN A 126 -15.44 -7.79 -8.63
N ILE A 127 -15.78 -7.18 -9.76
CA ILE A 127 -14.87 -7.04 -10.91
C ILE A 127 -13.72 -6.11 -10.55
N SER A 128 -14.02 -4.87 -10.11
CA SER A 128 -13.00 -3.85 -9.83
C SER A 128 -12.07 -4.25 -8.67
N LEU A 129 -12.60 -4.82 -7.58
CA LEU A 129 -11.80 -5.32 -6.46
C LEU A 129 -10.93 -6.52 -6.86
N ARG A 130 -11.46 -7.45 -7.65
CA ARG A 130 -10.70 -8.58 -8.18
C ARG A 130 -9.52 -8.12 -9.02
N ILE A 131 -9.73 -7.15 -9.92
CA ILE A 131 -8.65 -6.59 -10.75
C ILE A 131 -7.59 -5.94 -9.86
N GLY A 132 -7.99 -5.04 -8.95
CA GLY A 132 -7.06 -4.36 -8.04
C GLY A 132 -6.20 -5.33 -7.23
N LEU A 133 -6.81 -6.34 -6.61
CA LEU A 133 -6.10 -7.36 -5.81
C LEU A 133 -5.19 -8.24 -6.67
N THR A 134 -5.65 -8.68 -7.85
CA THR A 134 -4.86 -9.54 -8.73
C THR A 134 -3.64 -8.80 -9.28
N VAL A 135 -3.80 -7.55 -9.73
CA VAL A 135 -2.69 -6.70 -10.20
C VAL A 135 -1.68 -6.49 -9.08
N ALA A 136 -2.13 -6.10 -7.90
CA ALA A 136 -1.24 -5.87 -6.76
C ALA A 136 -0.47 -7.13 -6.35
N LEU A 137 -1.13 -8.29 -6.34
CA LEU A 137 -0.48 -9.57 -6.03
C LEU A 137 0.61 -9.90 -7.05
N ILE A 138 0.31 -9.83 -8.34
CA ILE A 138 1.29 -10.15 -9.40
C ILE A 138 2.45 -9.15 -9.37
N CYS A 139 2.16 -7.84 -9.28
CA CYS A 139 3.18 -6.80 -9.18
C CYS A 139 4.09 -6.99 -7.96
N THR A 140 3.49 -7.36 -6.81
CA THR A 140 4.24 -7.59 -5.58
C THR A 140 5.18 -8.78 -5.73
N VAL A 141 4.72 -9.90 -6.26
CA VAL A 141 5.54 -11.09 -6.45
C VAL A 141 6.65 -10.83 -7.47
N VAL A 142 6.30 -10.37 -8.67
CA VAL A 142 7.26 -10.14 -9.76
C VAL A 142 8.25 -9.02 -9.38
N GLY A 143 7.74 -7.90 -8.87
CA GLY A 143 8.56 -6.76 -8.47
C GLY A 143 9.51 -7.10 -7.32
N THR A 144 9.05 -7.86 -6.32
CA THR A 144 9.90 -8.30 -5.20
C THR A 144 11.03 -9.21 -5.67
N ILE A 145 10.72 -10.18 -6.53
CA ILE A 145 11.75 -11.08 -7.09
C ILE A 145 12.75 -10.29 -7.93
N ALA A 146 12.26 -9.50 -8.88
CA ALA A 146 13.11 -8.71 -9.78
C ALA A 146 13.98 -7.70 -9.00
N GLY A 147 13.38 -6.94 -8.07
CA GLY A 147 14.09 -5.97 -7.23
C GLY A 147 15.10 -6.61 -6.27
N GLY A 148 14.73 -7.72 -5.63
CA GLY A 148 15.61 -8.48 -4.75
C GLY A 148 16.82 -9.04 -5.49
N VAL A 149 16.61 -9.63 -6.67
CA VAL A 149 17.70 -10.17 -7.51
C VAL A 149 18.59 -9.05 -8.03
N ALA A 150 18.01 -7.97 -8.59
CA ALA A 150 18.77 -6.83 -9.11
C ALA A 150 19.64 -6.19 -8.01
N GLY A 151 19.05 -5.90 -6.83
CA GLY A 151 19.75 -5.26 -5.72
C GLY A 151 20.86 -6.14 -5.11
N PHE A 152 20.62 -7.44 -4.99
CA PHE A 152 21.56 -8.36 -4.35
C PHE A 152 22.77 -8.66 -5.23
N TYR A 153 22.54 -9.08 -6.48
CA TYR A 153 23.63 -9.47 -7.39
C TYR A 153 24.34 -8.27 -8.02
N GLY A 154 23.59 -7.19 -8.30
CA GLY A 154 24.17 -6.00 -8.94
C GLY A 154 24.69 -6.26 -10.35
N GLY A 155 25.68 -5.47 -10.78
CA GLY A 155 26.38 -5.65 -12.06
C GLY A 155 25.48 -5.56 -13.31
N TRP A 156 25.73 -6.45 -14.28
CA TRP A 156 24.98 -6.46 -15.54
C TRP A 156 23.51 -6.85 -15.36
N LEU A 157 23.22 -7.75 -14.41
CA LEU A 157 21.85 -8.22 -14.13
C LEU A 157 20.97 -7.09 -13.60
N ASP A 158 21.53 -6.28 -12.70
CA ASP A 158 20.88 -5.06 -12.22
C ASP A 158 20.64 -4.07 -13.37
N GLN A 159 21.66 -3.82 -14.19
CA GLN A 159 21.54 -2.91 -15.32
C GLN A 159 20.45 -3.33 -16.31
N VAL A 160 20.40 -4.62 -16.68
CA VAL A 160 19.38 -5.15 -17.60
C VAL A 160 17.99 -5.04 -17.01
N LEU A 161 17.79 -5.48 -15.74
CA LEU A 161 16.49 -5.40 -15.09
C LEU A 161 16.02 -3.95 -14.92
N MET A 162 16.90 -3.02 -14.56
CA MET A 162 16.54 -1.61 -14.44
C MET A 162 16.27 -0.96 -15.80
N ARG A 163 17.00 -1.30 -16.85
CA ARG A 163 16.67 -0.84 -18.21
C ARG A 163 15.32 -1.36 -18.67
N LEU A 164 15.00 -2.61 -18.34
CA LEU A 164 13.68 -3.15 -18.63
C LEU A 164 12.58 -2.35 -17.89
N THR A 165 12.78 -2.02 -16.59
CA THR A 165 11.83 -1.16 -15.87
C THR A 165 11.71 0.23 -16.48
N ASP A 166 12.82 0.82 -16.98
CA ASP A 166 12.80 2.11 -17.66
C ASP A 166 11.95 2.07 -18.94
N LEU A 167 12.07 1.00 -19.73
CA LEU A 167 11.28 0.82 -20.95
C LEU A 167 9.78 0.76 -20.64
N PHE A 168 9.37 0.00 -19.62
CA PHE A 168 7.95 -0.10 -19.25
C PHE A 168 7.36 1.23 -18.75
N LEU A 169 8.16 2.10 -18.12
CA LEU A 169 7.69 3.41 -17.66
C LEU A 169 7.42 4.40 -18.81
N ILE A 170 8.04 4.22 -19.96
CA ILE A 170 7.85 5.08 -21.13
C ILE A 170 6.56 4.69 -21.87
N ILE A 171 6.12 3.44 -21.73
CA ILE A 171 4.96 2.91 -22.44
C ILE A 171 3.67 3.52 -21.87
N PRO A 172 2.84 4.19 -22.69
CA PRO A 172 1.57 4.74 -22.23
C PRO A 172 0.58 3.61 -21.93
N ALA A 173 0.31 3.37 -20.63
CA ALA A 173 -0.51 2.25 -20.18
C ALA A 173 -1.90 2.21 -20.86
N LEU A 174 -2.55 3.36 -21.00
CA LEU A 174 -3.87 3.46 -21.66
C LEU A 174 -3.85 2.98 -23.11
N ALA A 175 -2.79 3.30 -23.87
CA ALA A 175 -2.68 2.85 -25.26
C ALA A 175 -2.51 1.34 -25.35
N VAL A 176 -1.66 0.75 -24.48
CA VAL A 176 -1.47 -0.71 -24.45
C VAL A 176 -2.75 -1.44 -24.08
N LEU A 177 -3.47 -0.93 -23.08
CA LEU A 177 -4.71 -1.53 -22.62
C LEU A 177 -5.82 -1.44 -23.66
N ALA A 178 -5.93 -0.30 -24.38
CA ALA A 178 -6.89 -0.17 -25.48
C ALA A 178 -6.63 -1.19 -26.60
N VAL A 179 -5.36 -1.35 -27.02
CA VAL A 179 -4.97 -2.35 -28.02
C VAL A 179 -5.16 -3.78 -27.50
N ALA A 180 -4.86 -4.01 -26.23
CA ALA A 180 -5.03 -5.34 -25.62
C ALA A 180 -6.51 -5.74 -25.56
N ARG A 181 -7.41 -4.81 -25.19
CA ARG A 181 -8.87 -5.06 -25.22
C ARG A 181 -9.35 -5.43 -26.59
N GLU A 182 -8.94 -4.69 -27.61
CA GLU A 182 -9.34 -4.93 -29.01
C GLU A 182 -8.94 -6.34 -29.48
N LYS A 183 -7.72 -6.78 -29.10
CA LYS A 183 -7.19 -8.08 -29.56
C LYS A 183 -7.61 -9.28 -28.70
N PHE A 184 -7.75 -9.10 -27.39
CA PHE A 184 -7.90 -10.18 -26.42
C PHE A 184 -9.24 -10.13 -25.67
N GLY A 185 -10.08 -9.13 -25.95
CA GLY A 185 -11.36 -8.92 -25.29
C GLY A 185 -11.26 -8.19 -23.96
N SER A 186 -12.41 -8.09 -23.24
CA SER A 186 -12.59 -7.30 -22.01
C SER A 186 -12.60 -8.14 -20.73
N SER A 187 -11.95 -9.32 -20.71
CA SER A 187 -11.99 -10.15 -19.51
C SER A 187 -11.21 -9.51 -18.32
N PRO A 188 -11.74 -9.59 -17.09
CA PRO A 188 -11.05 -9.05 -15.89
C PRO A 188 -9.64 -9.63 -15.70
N THR A 189 -9.48 -10.91 -16.04
CA THR A 189 -8.20 -11.61 -15.93
C THR A 189 -7.17 -11.06 -16.92
N MET A 190 -7.56 -10.87 -18.18
CA MET A 190 -6.68 -10.31 -19.20
C MET A 190 -6.23 -8.90 -18.84
N ILE A 191 -7.15 -8.02 -18.45
CA ILE A 191 -6.84 -6.65 -18.02
C ILE A 191 -5.89 -6.67 -16.81
N SER A 192 -6.10 -7.58 -15.84
CA SER A 192 -5.21 -7.72 -14.69
C SER A 192 -3.79 -8.09 -15.08
N PHE A 193 -3.59 -9.02 -16.01
CA PHE A 193 -2.26 -9.41 -16.48
C PHE A 193 -1.55 -8.30 -17.25
N VAL A 194 -2.28 -7.56 -18.09
CA VAL A 194 -1.71 -6.44 -18.85
C VAL A 194 -1.30 -5.30 -17.89
N LEU A 195 -2.18 -4.94 -16.94
CA LEU A 195 -1.86 -3.94 -15.91
C LEU A 195 -0.68 -4.37 -15.04
N ALA A 196 -0.65 -5.63 -14.61
CA ALA A 196 0.47 -6.14 -13.83
C ALA A 196 1.79 -6.11 -14.61
N GLY A 197 1.75 -6.45 -15.90
CA GLY A 197 2.90 -6.33 -16.80
C GLY A 197 3.44 -4.91 -16.93
N LEU A 198 2.56 -3.90 -16.79
CA LEU A 198 2.93 -2.50 -16.89
C LEU A 198 3.29 -1.84 -15.54
N PHE A 199 3.00 -2.49 -14.38
CA PHE A 199 3.09 -1.82 -13.07
C PHE A 199 4.06 -2.46 -12.08
N TRP A 200 4.58 -3.67 -12.35
CA TRP A 200 5.50 -4.38 -11.44
C TRP A 200 6.80 -3.62 -11.16
N MET A 201 7.23 -2.73 -12.07
CA MET A 201 8.49 -2.00 -11.98
C MET A 201 8.57 -1.06 -10.76
N TRP A 202 7.45 -0.53 -10.28
CA TRP A 202 7.42 0.33 -9.10
C TRP A 202 7.91 -0.40 -7.86
N ILE A 203 7.37 -1.60 -7.62
CA ILE A 203 7.77 -2.44 -6.50
C ILE A 203 9.20 -2.93 -6.70
N ALA A 204 9.59 -3.29 -7.92
CA ALA A 204 10.95 -3.73 -8.22
C ALA A 204 12.00 -2.67 -7.84
N ARG A 205 11.76 -1.40 -8.13
CA ARG A 205 12.66 -0.29 -7.77
C ARG A 205 12.76 -0.07 -6.26
N VAL A 206 11.64 -0.12 -5.56
CA VAL A 206 11.61 0.03 -4.11
C VAL A 206 12.36 -1.11 -3.43
N VAL A 207 12.06 -2.36 -3.80
CA VAL A 207 12.71 -3.55 -3.24
C VAL A 207 14.20 -3.58 -3.58
N ARG A 208 14.58 -3.18 -4.80
CA ARG A 208 16.01 -3.03 -5.17
C ARG A 208 16.72 -2.04 -4.25
N GLY A 209 16.14 -0.86 -4.02
CA GLY A 209 16.73 0.15 -3.13
C GLY A 209 16.94 -0.37 -1.70
N GLN A 210 15.94 -1.05 -1.15
CA GLN A 210 16.03 -1.70 0.17
C GLN A 210 17.08 -2.81 0.18
N THR A 211 17.12 -3.64 -0.85
CA THR A 211 18.09 -4.75 -0.97
C THR A 211 19.53 -4.24 -1.03
N LEU A 212 19.78 -3.15 -1.76
CA LEU A 212 21.10 -2.51 -1.82
C LEU A 212 21.57 -2.03 -0.44
N ALA A 213 20.68 -1.47 0.37
CA ALA A 213 21.02 -1.03 1.73
C ALA A 213 21.21 -2.20 2.70
N LEU A 214 20.45 -3.29 2.53
CA LEU A 214 20.50 -4.44 3.43
C LEU A 214 21.67 -5.40 3.15
N LYS A 215 22.12 -5.52 1.89
CA LYS A 215 23.18 -6.45 1.52
C LYS A 215 24.55 -6.12 2.14
N GLU A 216 24.74 -4.85 2.56
CA GLU A 216 25.96 -4.36 3.23
C GLU A 216 25.89 -4.46 4.76
N LYS A 217 24.84 -5.08 5.31
CA LYS A 217 24.68 -5.25 6.76
C LYS A 217 25.43 -6.47 7.28
N GLU A 218 25.93 -6.38 8.51
CA GLU A 218 26.72 -7.42 9.19
C GLU A 218 26.07 -8.81 9.19
N PHE A 219 24.73 -8.87 9.36
CA PHE A 219 24.03 -10.15 9.36
C PHE A 219 24.05 -10.85 7.99
N VAL A 220 24.15 -10.09 6.88
CA VAL A 220 24.30 -10.64 5.53
C VAL A 220 25.71 -11.13 5.31
N GLU A 221 26.72 -10.38 5.80
CA GLU A 221 28.12 -10.81 5.75
C GLU A 221 28.35 -12.08 6.58
N ALA A 222 27.79 -12.15 7.79
CA ALA A 222 27.83 -13.35 8.63
C ALA A 222 27.20 -14.57 7.91
N ALA A 223 26.05 -14.38 7.24
CA ALA A 223 25.42 -15.45 6.48
C ALA A 223 26.29 -15.93 5.30
N ARG A 224 27.03 -15.01 4.64
CA ARG A 224 28.02 -15.38 3.61
C ARG A 224 29.21 -16.15 4.18
N ALA A 225 29.71 -15.71 5.33
CA ALA A 225 30.85 -16.36 5.99
C ALA A 225 30.58 -17.82 6.37
N VAL A 226 29.34 -18.15 6.76
CA VAL A 226 28.93 -19.54 7.02
C VAL A 226 28.48 -20.30 5.76
N GLY A 227 28.71 -19.74 4.55
CA GLY A 227 28.50 -20.43 3.29
C GLY A 227 27.05 -20.43 2.77
N ALA A 228 26.18 -19.57 3.24
CA ALA A 228 24.81 -19.47 2.71
C ALA A 228 24.80 -19.03 1.24
N SER A 229 24.02 -19.73 0.40
CA SER A 229 23.88 -19.36 -1.01
C SER A 229 23.10 -18.06 -1.20
N GLY A 230 23.38 -17.33 -2.29
CA GLY A 230 22.72 -16.06 -2.61
C GLY A 230 21.18 -16.10 -2.54
N PRO A 231 20.50 -17.05 -3.21
CA PRO A 231 19.04 -17.18 -3.12
C PRO A 231 18.54 -17.40 -1.69
N ARG A 232 19.27 -18.16 -0.86
CA ARG A 232 18.95 -18.37 0.56
C ARG A 232 19.09 -17.07 1.35
N ILE A 233 20.12 -16.27 1.10
CA ILE A 233 20.32 -14.98 1.76
C ILE A 233 19.18 -14.03 1.37
N ILE A 234 18.84 -13.92 0.08
CA ILE A 234 17.73 -13.10 -0.38
C ILE A 234 16.44 -13.50 0.33
N ALA A 235 16.04 -14.77 0.24
CA ALA A 235 14.74 -15.23 0.73
C ALA A 235 14.63 -15.21 2.26
N ARG A 236 15.71 -15.48 3.00
CA ARG A 236 15.65 -15.70 4.45
C ARG A 236 16.17 -14.52 5.28
N HIS A 237 16.98 -13.64 4.66
CA HIS A 237 17.60 -12.54 5.39
C HIS A 237 17.22 -11.17 4.80
N VAL A 238 17.19 -11.00 3.47
CA VAL A 238 16.92 -9.70 2.85
C VAL A 238 15.42 -9.44 2.73
N LEU A 239 14.68 -10.29 2.05
CA LEU A 239 13.24 -10.06 1.79
C LEU A 239 12.38 -9.93 3.07
N PRO A 240 12.60 -10.73 4.14
CA PRO A 240 11.86 -10.51 5.39
C PRO A 240 12.09 -9.15 6.02
N ASN A 241 13.27 -8.55 5.82
CA ASN A 241 13.57 -7.20 6.28
C ASN A 241 13.01 -6.10 5.33
N CYS A 242 12.62 -6.46 4.11
CA CYS A 242 11.92 -5.57 3.17
C CYS A 242 10.40 -5.61 3.32
N ILE A 243 9.84 -6.51 4.16
CA ILE A 243 8.39 -6.78 4.19
C ILE A 243 7.55 -5.52 4.42
N GLY A 244 8.03 -4.60 5.27
CA GLY A 244 7.35 -3.33 5.51
C GLY A 244 7.18 -2.51 4.24
N ALA A 245 8.27 -2.32 3.50
CA ALA A 245 8.23 -1.57 2.24
C ALA A 245 7.40 -2.30 1.16
N ILE A 246 7.48 -3.63 1.11
CA ILE A 246 6.71 -4.46 0.16
C ILE A 246 5.22 -4.31 0.42
N VAL A 247 4.76 -4.49 1.66
CA VAL A 247 3.34 -4.42 2.04
C VAL A 247 2.75 -3.04 1.77
N VAL A 248 3.47 -1.97 2.14
CA VAL A 248 3.02 -0.59 1.87
C VAL A 248 2.87 -0.34 0.36
N ASN A 249 3.86 -0.74 -0.43
CA ASN A 249 3.76 -0.55 -1.88
C ASN A 249 2.69 -1.44 -2.53
N ALA A 250 2.45 -2.63 -1.99
CA ALA A 250 1.35 -3.50 -2.45
C ALA A 250 -0.01 -2.86 -2.23
N THR A 251 -0.25 -2.20 -1.08
CA THR A 251 -1.52 -1.47 -0.85
C THR A 251 -1.69 -0.29 -1.79
N LEU A 252 -0.65 0.53 -2.00
CA LEU A 252 -0.69 1.62 -2.97
C LEU A 252 -0.96 1.10 -4.40
N GLN A 253 -0.45 -0.09 -4.72
CA GLN A 253 -0.66 -0.71 -6.03
C GLN A 253 -2.12 -1.14 -6.25
N ILE A 254 -2.84 -1.58 -5.21
CA ILE A 254 -4.29 -1.86 -5.30
C ILE A 254 -5.04 -0.60 -5.73
N ALA A 255 -4.80 0.52 -5.04
CA ALA A 255 -5.45 1.79 -5.34
C ALA A 255 -5.14 2.27 -6.77
N ALA A 256 -3.86 2.22 -7.18
CA ALA A 256 -3.43 2.60 -8.51
C ALA A 256 -4.08 1.73 -9.61
N ALA A 257 -4.18 0.42 -9.38
CA ALA A 257 -4.80 -0.51 -10.32
C ALA A 257 -6.30 -0.24 -10.50
N ILE A 258 -7.04 -0.02 -9.40
CA ILE A 258 -8.48 0.31 -9.43
C ILE A 258 -8.71 1.62 -10.17
N ILE A 259 -7.94 2.69 -9.86
CA ILE A 259 -8.08 3.98 -10.55
C ILE A 259 -7.81 3.84 -12.04
N THR A 260 -6.74 3.14 -12.41
CA THR A 260 -6.37 2.98 -13.83
C THR A 260 -7.39 2.14 -14.59
N GLU A 261 -7.86 1.04 -14.02
CA GLU A 261 -8.93 0.22 -14.60
C GLU A 261 -10.21 1.05 -14.76
N SER A 262 -10.66 1.74 -13.71
CA SER A 262 -11.88 2.53 -13.75
C SER A 262 -11.79 3.68 -14.77
N THR A 263 -10.63 4.32 -14.89
CA THR A 263 -10.38 5.35 -15.91
C THR A 263 -10.48 4.76 -17.31
N LEU A 264 -9.89 3.57 -17.52
CA LEU A 264 -9.91 2.87 -18.79
C LEU A 264 -11.33 2.45 -19.16
N SER A 265 -12.09 1.89 -18.21
CA SER A 265 -13.49 1.48 -18.39
C SER A 265 -14.38 2.70 -18.70
N PHE A 266 -14.19 3.81 -17.97
CA PHE A 266 -14.89 5.07 -18.24
C PHE A 266 -14.63 5.63 -19.65
N LEU A 267 -13.45 5.40 -20.21
CA LEU A 267 -13.11 5.75 -21.61
C LEU A 267 -13.62 4.75 -22.63
N GLY A 268 -14.30 3.67 -22.22
CA GLY A 268 -14.84 2.63 -23.09
C GLY A 268 -13.83 1.54 -23.46
N PHE A 269 -12.67 1.47 -22.82
CA PHE A 269 -11.62 0.49 -23.10
C PHE A 269 -11.36 -0.50 -21.94
N GLY A 270 -12.23 -0.55 -20.95
CA GLY A 270 -12.04 -1.38 -19.75
C GLY A 270 -12.84 -2.67 -19.77
N VAL A 271 -13.26 -3.09 -18.58
CA VAL A 271 -14.01 -4.34 -18.33
C VAL A 271 -15.49 -4.04 -18.18
N ASP A 272 -16.30 -4.74 -18.98
CA ASP A 272 -17.74 -4.58 -18.97
C ASP A 272 -18.32 -4.93 -17.57
N GLY A 273 -19.21 -4.10 -17.08
CA GLY A 273 -19.87 -4.23 -15.78
C GLY A 273 -18.97 -3.94 -14.58
N SER A 274 -17.81 -3.31 -14.75
CA SER A 274 -17.01 -2.77 -13.63
C SER A 274 -17.56 -1.43 -13.14
N TRP A 275 -17.11 -0.94 -11.98
CA TRP A 275 -17.51 0.40 -11.52
C TRP A 275 -17.17 1.51 -12.52
N GLY A 276 -16.04 1.38 -13.23
CA GLY A 276 -15.66 2.33 -14.26
C GLY A 276 -16.59 2.28 -15.48
N ASP A 277 -17.06 1.09 -15.84
CA ASP A 277 -18.02 0.89 -16.91
C ASP A 277 -19.41 1.46 -16.57
N LEU A 278 -19.89 1.24 -15.34
CA LEU A 278 -21.12 1.87 -14.85
C LEU A 278 -21.04 3.40 -14.91
N LEU A 279 -19.88 4.00 -14.62
CA LEU A 279 -19.67 5.44 -14.80
C LEU A 279 -19.72 5.85 -16.28
N GLN A 280 -19.23 5.01 -17.17
CA GLN A 280 -19.28 5.25 -18.62
C GLN A 280 -20.72 5.20 -19.13
N GLU A 281 -21.51 4.20 -18.71
CA GLU A 281 -22.96 4.11 -19.03
C GLU A 281 -23.72 5.34 -18.51
N ALA A 282 -23.44 5.82 -17.30
CA ALA A 282 -24.05 6.99 -16.70
C ALA A 282 -23.73 8.31 -17.42
N ARG A 283 -22.68 8.35 -18.28
CA ARG A 283 -22.16 9.59 -18.88
C ARG A 283 -23.16 10.35 -19.73
N GLY A 284 -24.10 9.67 -20.37
CA GLY A 284 -25.13 10.30 -21.21
C GLY A 284 -26.29 10.94 -20.43
N ASN A 285 -26.47 10.55 -19.16
CA ASN A 285 -27.69 10.82 -18.39
C ASN A 285 -27.42 11.47 -17.02
N TYR A 286 -26.20 11.98 -16.77
CA TYR A 286 -25.79 12.50 -15.45
C TYR A 286 -26.59 13.74 -15.00
N ASP A 287 -27.09 14.57 -15.92
CA ASP A 287 -27.87 15.76 -15.61
C ASP A 287 -29.26 15.42 -15.08
N SER A 288 -29.84 14.32 -15.57
CA SER A 288 -31.22 13.91 -15.24
C SER A 288 -31.25 12.86 -14.13
N HIS A 289 -30.24 11.97 -14.06
CA HIS A 289 -30.21 10.79 -13.20
C HIS A 289 -28.87 10.68 -12.46
N THR A 290 -28.59 11.65 -11.59
CA THR A 290 -27.31 11.81 -10.87
C THR A 290 -26.93 10.61 -9.99
N HIS A 291 -27.90 9.82 -9.54
CA HIS A 291 -27.66 8.62 -8.74
C HIS A 291 -26.81 7.57 -9.48
N LEU A 292 -26.91 7.48 -10.80
CA LEU A 292 -26.09 6.57 -11.62
C LEU A 292 -24.61 6.91 -11.59
N LEU A 293 -24.26 8.18 -11.37
CA LEU A 293 -22.86 8.61 -11.24
C LEU A 293 -22.35 8.45 -9.80
N TYR A 294 -23.19 8.82 -8.80
CA TYR A 294 -22.72 8.90 -7.42
C TYR A 294 -22.37 7.56 -6.82
N PHE A 295 -23.16 6.51 -7.02
CA PHE A 295 -22.95 5.24 -6.35
C PHE A 295 -21.66 4.53 -6.78
N PRO A 296 -21.38 4.30 -8.07
CA PRO A 296 -20.12 3.69 -8.47
C PRO A 296 -18.92 4.63 -8.22
N GLY A 297 -19.10 5.96 -8.40
CA GLY A 297 -18.05 6.94 -8.09
C GLY A 297 -17.66 6.95 -6.62
N LEU A 298 -18.64 6.91 -5.70
CA LEU A 298 -18.40 6.81 -4.27
C LEU A 298 -17.76 5.46 -3.89
N ALA A 299 -18.16 4.37 -4.52
CA ALA A 299 -17.56 3.06 -4.29
C ALA A 299 -16.05 3.06 -4.65
N ILE A 300 -15.68 3.61 -5.80
CA ILE A 300 -14.27 3.79 -6.21
C ILE A 300 -13.56 4.69 -5.21
N LEU A 301 -14.11 5.87 -4.92
CA LEU A 301 -13.49 6.86 -4.03
C LEU A 301 -13.24 6.28 -2.64
N LEU A 302 -14.26 5.66 -2.03
CA LEU A 302 -14.14 5.05 -0.70
C LEU A 302 -13.12 3.92 -0.70
N THR A 303 -13.13 3.06 -1.71
CA THR A 303 -12.17 1.95 -1.80
C THR A 303 -10.74 2.50 -1.87
N VAL A 304 -10.47 3.45 -2.75
CA VAL A 304 -9.14 4.05 -2.93
C VAL A 304 -8.67 4.78 -1.67
N LEU A 305 -9.52 5.60 -1.06
CA LEU A 305 -9.18 6.31 0.18
C LEU A 305 -8.90 5.33 1.32
N CYS A 306 -9.73 4.30 1.48
CA CYS A 306 -9.56 3.31 2.55
C CYS A 306 -8.31 2.45 2.33
N VAL A 307 -8.01 2.05 1.09
CA VAL A 307 -6.78 1.29 0.78
C VAL A 307 -5.53 2.13 1.06
N ASN A 308 -5.52 3.41 0.68
CA ASN A 308 -4.40 4.31 0.96
C ASN A 308 -4.23 4.53 2.48
N ALA A 309 -5.31 4.85 3.21
CA ALA A 309 -5.25 5.03 4.66
C ALA A 309 -4.84 3.74 5.40
N LEU A 310 -5.23 2.57 4.91
CA LEU A 310 -4.76 1.28 5.41
C LEU A 310 -3.26 1.11 5.14
N GLY A 311 -2.79 1.46 3.95
CA GLY A 311 -1.38 1.44 3.56
C GLY A 311 -0.51 2.32 4.48
N ASP A 312 -0.96 3.54 4.77
CA ASP A 312 -0.29 4.46 5.68
C ASP A 312 -0.23 3.89 7.11
N GLY A 313 -1.33 3.35 7.61
CA GLY A 313 -1.35 2.71 8.93
C GLY A 313 -0.48 1.45 9.02
N LEU A 314 -0.35 0.68 7.95
CA LEU A 314 0.58 -0.44 7.85
C LEU A 314 2.03 0.04 7.84
N ARG A 315 2.33 1.13 7.13
CA ARG A 315 3.64 1.77 7.12
C ARG A 315 4.07 2.19 8.51
N ASP A 316 3.21 2.94 9.22
CA ASP A 316 3.49 3.42 10.57
C ASP A 316 3.68 2.29 11.58
N ALA A 317 2.90 1.21 11.43
CA ALA A 317 2.99 0.04 12.28
C ALA A 317 4.25 -0.82 12.03
N LEU A 318 4.76 -0.84 10.78
CA LEU A 318 5.93 -1.61 10.35
C LEU A 318 7.24 -0.82 10.45
N ASP A 319 7.21 0.51 10.67
CA ASP A 319 8.41 1.33 10.81
C ASP A 319 9.12 1.01 12.14
N PRO A 320 10.36 0.47 12.13
CA PRO A 320 11.11 0.18 13.34
C PRO A 320 11.60 1.45 14.07
N HIS A 321 11.68 2.59 13.39
CA HIS A 321 12.24 3.84 13.89
C HIS A 321 11.19 4.85 14.40
N ALA A 322 9.90 4.50 14.34
CA ALA A 322 8.85 5.37 14.86
C ALA A 322 9.05 5.59 16.38
N LYS A 323 9.57 6.76 16.73
CA LYS A 323 9.71 7.21 18.12
C LYS A 323 8.33 7.48 18.71
N HIS A 324 8.11 7.02 19.91
CA HIS A 324 6.91 7.27 20.73
C HIS A 324 7.09 8.49 21.60
#